data_8c36ee0588635dfc5100dfe2c0c2154c
#
_entry.id   8c36ee0588635dfc5100dfe2c0c2154c
#
_cell.length_a   1.000
_cell.length_b   1.000
_cell.length_c   1.000
_cell.angle_alpha   90.00
_cell.angle_beta   90.00
_cell.angle_gamma   90.00
#
_symmetry.space_group_name_H-M   'P 1'
#
loop_
_entity.id
_entity.type
_entity.pdbx_description
1 polymer ?
#
loop_
_entity_poly.entity_id
_entity_poly.type
_entity_poly.pdbx_seq_one_letter_code
_entity_poly.pdbx_strand_id
1 'polypeptide(L)'
;MIYSDSLLKEIRSEYDNRRKNAEESVSYYEEILENDEEYLSALNEFNSARLKKSKANYSGDRKLLKEAEQELAESKKKMTARKKQLGITDDKLTPTYRCPYCNDSGYNTDGKRCKCFNQDATQNILNELGI
;
A
#
# COMPACT_ATOMS: atom_id res chain seq x y z
N MET A 1 -10.60 24.86 -19.31
CA MET A 1 -11.41 23.98 -20.17
C MET A 1 -12.53 23.36 -19.34
N ILE A 2 -13.76 23.45 -19.82
CA ILE A 2 -14.93 22.86 -19.16
C ILE A 2 -15.22 21.53 -19.84
N TYR A 3 -15.22 20.45 -19.05
CA TYR A 3 -15.52 19.11 -19.55
C TYR A 3 -17.01 18.79 -19.38
N SER A 4 -17.57 17.99 -20.27
CA SER A 4 -18.95 17.52 -20.14
C SER A 4 -19.09 16.61 -18.91
N ASP A 5 -20.28 16.57 -18.32
CA ASP A 5 -20.57 15.70 -17.18
C ASP A 5 -20.38 14.22 -17.53
N SER A 6 -20.72 13.84 -18.74
CA SER A 6 -20.54 12.49 -19.26
C SER A 6 -19.07 12.08 -19.29
N LEU A 7 -18.20 12.97 -19.80
CA LEU A 7 -16.75 12.75 -19.86
C LEU A 7 -16.14 12.63 -18.47
N LEU A 8 -16.52 13.53 -17.56
CA LEU A 8 -16.04 13.49 -16.17
C LEU A 8 -16.42 12.19 -15.47
N LYS A 9 -17.62 11.71 -15.72
CA LYS A 9 -18.13 10.47 -15.16
C LYS A 9 -17.33 9.24 -15.64
N GLU A 10 -17.04 9.18 -16.94
CA GLU A 10 -16.20 8.13 -17.53
C GLU A 10 -14.80 8.12 -16.92
N ILE A 11 -14.15 9.27 -16.83
CA ILE A 11 -12.78 9.39 -16.30
C ILE A 11 -12.75 9.00 -14.83
N ARG A 12 -13.71 9.44 -14.03
CA ARG A 12 -13.81 9.06 -12.62
C ARG A 12 -13.99 7.55 -12.45
N SER A 13 -14.80 6.94 -13.30
CA SER A 13 -15.00 5.50 -13.32
C SER A 13 -13.71 4.74 -13.64
N GLU A 14 -12.94 5.21 -14.62
CA GLU A 14 -11.63 4.63 -14.97
C GLU A 14 -10.65 4.74 -13.79
N TYR A 15 -10.61 5.88 -13.12
CA TYR A 15 -9.73 6.11 -11.97
C TYR A 15 -10.12 5.24 -10.78
N ASP A 16 -11.41 5.11 -10.50
CA ASP A 16 -11.91 4.23 -9.45
C ASP A 16 -11.53 2.78 -9.72
N ASN A 17 -11.64 2.33 -10.97
CA ASN A 17 -11.25 0.98 -11.38
C ASN A 17 -9.74 0.74 -11.23
N ARG A 18 -8.91 1.73 -11.60
CA ARG A 18 -7.45 1.64 -11.45
C ARG A 18 -7.05 1.51 -9.98
N ARG A 19 -7.64 2.32 -9.10
CA ARG A 19 -7.38 2.25 -7.66
C ARG A 19 -7.82 0.92 -7.09
N LYS A 20 -9.01 0.48 -7.45
CA LYS A 20 -9.58 -0.80 -7.01
C LYS A 20 -8.68 -1.96 -7.41
N ASN A 21 -8.23 -2.00 -8.67
CA ASN A 21 -7.34 -3.05 -9.16
C ASN A 21 -5.99 -3.03 -8.44
N ALA A 22 -5.41 -1.87 -8.20
CA ALA A 22 -4.16 -1.73 -7.46
C ALA A 22 -4.29 -2.22 -6.03
N GLU A 23 -5.38 -1.87 -5.36
CA GLU A 23 -5.66 -2.27 -3.97
C GLU A 23 -6.00 -3.76 -3.86
N GLU A 24 -6.74 -4.32 -4.82
CA GLU A 24 -7.08 -5.74 -4.87
C GLU A 24 -5.83 -6.62 -5.05
N SER A 25 -4.87 -6.17 -5.84
CA SER A 25 -3.59 -6.88 -5.99
C SER A 25 -2.85 -6.99 -4.67
N VAL A 26 -2.82 -5.91 -3.88
CA VAL A 26 -2.21 -5.90 -2.55
C VAL A 26 -2.98 -6.84 -1.62
N SER A 27 -4.30 -6.77 -1.61
CA SER A 27 -5.14 -7.61 -0.76
C SER A 27 -4.95 -9.09 -1.03
N TYR A 28 -4.73 -9.48 -2.28
CA TYR A 28 -4.42 -10.85 -2.66
C TYR A 28 -3.16 -11.37 -1.94
N TYR A 29 -2.09 -10.60 -1.95
CA TYR A 29 -0.84 -10.97 -1.29
C TYR A 29 -0.93 -10.90 0.23
N GLU A 30 -1.65 -9.92 0.77
CA GLU A 30 -1.91 -9.82 2.21
C GLU A 30 -2.68 -11.05 2.72
N GLU A 31 -3.66 -11.52 1.96
CA GLU A 31 -4.43 -12.71 2.31
C GLU A 31 -3.55 -13.97 2.36
N ILE A 32 -2.60 -14.11 1.45
CA ILE A 32 -1.63 -15.21 1.47
C ILE A 32 -0.85 -15.19 2.79
N LEU A 33 -0.37 -14.02 3.21
CA LEU A 33 0.37 -13.86 4.47
C LEU A 33 -0.51 -14.14 5.69
N GLU A 34 -1.75 -13.68 5.68
CA GLU A 34 -2.70 -13.89 6.78
C GLU A 34 -3.07 -15.37 6.98
N ASN A 35 -2.92 -16.19 5.96
CA ASN A 35 -3.19 -17.62 6.02
C ASN A 35 -1.91 -18.47 6.14
N ASP A 36 -0.75 -17.85 6.20
CA ASP A 36 0.53 -18.56 6.33
C ASP A 36 0.93 -18.71 7.80
N GLU A 37 0.94 -19.93 8.31
CA GLU A 37 1.22 -20.24 9.70
C GLU A 37 2.61 -19.78 10.16
N GLU A 38 3.64 -19.98 9.33
CA GLU A 38 5.00 -19.56 9.66
C GLU A 38 5.12 -18.04 9.75
N TYR A 39 4.49 -17.32 8.82
CA TYR A 39 4.47 -15.87 8.85
C TYR A 39 3.72 -15.34 10.05
N LEU A 40 2.56 -15.91 10.38
CA LEU A 40 1.75 -15.52 11.53
C LEU A 40 2.48 -15.78 12.87
N SER A 41 3.21 -16.88 12.95
CA SER A 41 4.03 -17.18 14.13
C SER A 41 5.10 -16.11 14.34
N ALA A 42 5.81 -15.74 13.28
CA ALA A 42 6.82 -14.67 13.32
C ALA A 42 6.19 -13.30 13.64
N LEU A 43 5.02 -13.02 13.08
CA LEU A 43 4.28 -11.78 13.35
C LEU A 43 3.85 -11.70 14.83
N ASN A 44 3.39 -12.81 15.41
CA ASN A 44 3.02 -12.86 16.81
C ASN A 44 4.23 -12.62 17.73
N GLU A 45 5.38 -13.21 17.39
CA GLU A 45 6.64 -12.94 18.09
C GLU A 45 7.03 -11.47 18.00
N PHE A 46 6.90 -10.88 16.82
CA PHE A 46 7.18 -9.46 16.59
C PHE A 46 6.27 -8.55 17.43
N ASN A 47 4.98 -8.82 17.44
CA ASN A 47 4.02 -8.04 18.23
C ASN A 47 4.26 -8.17 19.72
N SER A 48 4.60 -9.36 20.20
CA SER A 48 4.96 -9.58 21.60
C SER A 48 6.23 -8.82 21.99
N ALA A 49 7.22 -8.81 21.12
CA ALA A 49 8.45 -8.05 21.34
C ALA A 49 8.21 -6.54 21.36
N ARG A 50 7.30 -6.04 20.52
CA ARG A 50 6.90 -4.62 20.55
C ARG A 50 6.26 -4.22 21.86
N LEU A 51 5.38 -5.05 22.41
CA LEU A 51 4.76 -4.83 23.72
C LEU A 51 5.80 -4.84 24.82
N LYS A 52 6.74 -5.79 24.78
CA LYS A 52 7.85 -5.89 25.71
C LYS A 52 8.72 -4.64 25.69
N LYS A 53 9.01 -4.13 24.49
CA LYS A 53 9.77 -2.89 24.31
C LYS A 53 9.04 -1.69 24.92
N SER A 54 7.75 -1.58 24.70
CA SER A 54 6.93 -0.49 25.28
C SER A 54 6.94 -0.54 26.80
N LYS A 55 6.81 -1.73 27.39
CA LYS A 55 6.90 -1.93 28.84
C LYS A 55 8.28 -1.56 29.38
N ALA A 56 9.34 -1.96 28.67
CA ALA A 56 10.71 -1.65 29.05
C ALA A 56 10.99 -0.15 29.04
N ASN A 57 10.50 0.56 28.02
CA ASN A 57 10.63 2.02 27.93
C ASN A 57 9.88 2.71 29.06
N TYR A 58 8.69 2.24 29.39
CA TYR A 58 7.88 2.81 30.47
C TYR A 58 8.52 2.60 31.85
N SER A 59 9.05 1.40 32.10
CA SER A 59 9.66 1.05 33.41
C SER A 59 11.13 1.49 33.54
N GLY A 60 11.77 1.87 32.44
CA GLY A 60 13.19 2.21 32.43
C GLY A 60 14.13 1.02 32.54
N ASP A 61 13.63 -0.20 32.32
CA ASP A 61 14.43 -1.43 32.42
C ASP A 61 15.26 -1.61 31.14
N ARG A 62 16.54 -1.28 31.21
CA ARG A 62 17.49 -1.36 30.11
C ARG A 62 17.75 -2.78 29.62
N LYS A 63 17.78 -3.74 30.53
CA LYS A 63 18.01 -5.15 30.19
C LYS A 63 16.83 -5.69 29.38
N LEU A 64 15.62 -5.42 29.84
CA LEU A 64 14.40 -5.82 29.17
C LEU A 64 14.29 -5.14 27.79
N LEU A 65 14.66 -3.87 27.69
CA LEU A 65 14.68 -3.13 26.43
C LEU A 65 15.62 -3.78 25.41
N LYS A 66 16.81 -4.18 25.84
CA LYS A 66 17.80 -4.83 24.98
C LYS A 66 17.31 -6.19 24.49
N GLU A 67 16.70 -6.98 25.37
CA GLU A 67 16.08 -8.27 25.00
C GLU A 67 14.94 -8.06 23.99
N ALA A 68 14.10 -7.07 24.21
CA ALA A 68 12.98 -6.77 23.31
C ALA A 68 13.46 -6.33 21.91
N GLU A 69 14.49 -5.49 21.85
CA GLU A 69 15.09 -5.06 20.59
C GLU A 69 15.70 -6.23 19.80
N GLN A 70 16.34 -7.17 20.51
CA GLN A 70 16.89 -8.37 19.90
C GLN A 70 15.77 -9.27 19.36
N GLU A 71 14.72 -9.49 20.12
CA GLU A 71 13.55 -10.27 19.69
C GLU A 71 12.85 -9.63 18.50
N LEU A 72 12.74 -8.29 18.46
CA LEU A 72 12.20 -7.55 17.33
C LEU A 72 13.02 -7.81 16.07
N ALA A 73 14.35 -7.72 16.17
CA ALA A 73 15.23 -7.93 15.03
C ALA A 73 15.13 -9.36 14.50
N GLU A 74 15.10 -10.36 15.39
CA GLU A 74 15.01 -11.77 15.01
C GLU A 74 13.66 -12.09 14.36
N SER A 75 12.55 -11.63 14.95
CA SER A 75 11.22 -11.87 14.39
C SER A 75 11.03 -11.16 13.05
N LYS A 76 11.56 -9.95 12.91
CA LYS A 76 11.55 -9.23 11.62
C LYS A 76 12.31 -9.98 10.53
N LYS A 77 13.45 -10.58 10.86
CA LYS A 77 14.20 -11.42 9.93
C LYS A 77 13.40 -12.64 9.48
N LYS A 78 12.71 -13.30 10.41
CA LYS A 78 11.85 -14.45 10.11
C LYS A 78 10.70 -14.04 9.17
N MET A 79 10.05 -12.91 9.43
CA MET A 79 8.98 -12.39 8.59
C MET A 79 9.49 -12.09 7.18
N THR A 80 10.62 -11.41 7.06
CA THR A 80 11.23 -11.06 5.78
C THR A 80 11.64 -12.31 5.00
N ALA A 81 12.27 -13.29 5.66
CA ALA A 81 12.65 -14.55 5.05
C ALA A 81 11.45 -15.32 4.54
N ARG A 82 10.36 -15.36 5.31
CA ARG A 82 9.15 -16.06 4.90
C ARG A 82 8.47 -15.39 3.70
N LYS A 83 8.39 -14.06 3.69
CA LYS A 83 7.90 -13.32 2.53
C LYS A 83 8.70 -13.65 1.27
N LYS A 84 10.02 -13.69 1.40
CA LYS A 84 10.91 -14.04 0.29
C LYS A 84 10.67 -15.45 -0.21
N GLN A 85 10.49 -16.41 0.68
CA GLN A 85 10.17 -17.80 0.33
C GLN A 85 8.84 -17.91 -0.43
N LEU A 86 7.85 -17.10 -0.06
CA LEU A 86 6.53 -17.04 -0.70
C LEU A 86 6.54 -16.22 -2.00
N GLY A 87 7.67 -15.59 -2.33
CA GLY A 87 7.78 -14.73 -3.51
C GLY A 87 7.05 -13.40 -3.38
N ILE A 88 6.75 -12.97 -2.16
CA ILE A 88 6.07 -11.71 -1.88
C ILE A 88 7.12 -10.64 -1.55
N THR A 89 7.36 -9.72 -2.48
CA THR A 89 8.25 -8.59 -2.30
C THR A 89 7.47 -7.37 -1.80
N ASP A 90 8.17 -6.37 -1.28
CA ASP A 90 7.53 -5.17 -0.72
C ASP A 90 6.69 -4.41 -1.75
N ASP A 91 7.11 -4.42 -3.02
CA ASP A 91 6.36 -3.81 -4.11
C ASP A 91 4.99 -4.46 -4.34
N LYS A 92 4.84 -5.76 -4.03
CA LYS A 92 3.56 -6.47 -4.12
C LYS A 92 2.62 -6.12 -2.98
N LEU A 93 3.15 -5.64 -1.87
CA LEU A 93 2.38 -5.20 -0.70
C LEU A 93 2.08 -3.70 -0.72
N THR A 94 2.53 -2.99 -1.76
CA THR A 94 2.28 -1.57 -1.95
C THR A 94 1.46 -1.38 -3.21
N PRO A 95 0.32 -0.66 -3.16
CA PRO A 95 -0.48 -0.42 -4.36
C PRO A 95 0.34 0.31 -5.43
N THR A 96 0.29 -0.19 -6.66
CA THR A 96 0.96 0.46 -7.79
C THR A 96 -0.07 1.27 -8.57
N TYR A 97 -0.05 2.58 -8.37
CA TYR A 97 -0.92 3.50 -9.08
C TYR A 97 -0.26 3.97 -10.38
N ARG A 98 -1.07 4.22 -11.39
CA ARG A 98 -0.60 4.73 -12.68
C ARG A 98 0.02 6.12 -12.54
N CYS A 99 -0.59 6.98 -11.74
CA CYS A 99 -0.08 8.33 -11.47
C CYS A 99 0.46 8.42 -10.04
N PRO A 100 1.77 8.63 -9.85
CA PRO A 100 2.34 8.74 -8.51
C PRO A 100 1.99 10.06 -7.80
N TYR A 101 1.54 11.07 -8.53
CA TYR A 101 1.22 12.38 -7.96
C TYR A 101 -0.14 12.44 -7.28
N CYS A 102 -1.14 11.75 -7.84
CA CYS A 102 -2.50 11.74 -7.28
C CYS A 102 -2.93 10.37 -6.77
N ASN A 103 -2.11 9.34 -6.97
CA ASN A 103 -2.45 7.94 -6.63
C ASN A 103 -3.78 7.51 -7.25
N ASP A 104 -3.98 7.88 -8.52
CA ASP A 104 -5.19 7.61 -9.31
C ASP A 104 -6.48 8.17 -8.71
N SER A 105 -6.39 9.19 -7.87
CA SER A 105 -7.56 9.93 -7.36
C SER A 105 -8.08 10.98 -8.34
N GLY A 106 -7.22 11.45 -9.24
CA GLY A 106 -7.50 12.55 -10.15
C GLY A 106 -7.28 13.93 -9.57
N TYR A 107 -6.97 14.02 -8.28
CA TYR A 107 -6.76 15.27 -7.57
C TYR A 107 -5.45 15.25 -6.80
N ASN A 108 -4.74 16.38 -6.80
CA ASN A 108 -3.53 16.52 -6.00
C ASN A 108 -3.87 16.93 -4.56
N THR A 109 -2.85 17.11 -3.73
CA THR A 109 -3.00 17.46 -2.31
C THR A 109 -3.66 18.81 -2.08
N ASP A 110 -3.62 19.72 -3.07
CA ASP A 110 -4.26 21.03 -3.01
C ASP A 110 -5.76 20.99 -3.35
N GLY A 111 -6.31 19.82 -3.67
CA GLY A 111 -7.69 19.67 -4.09
C GLY A 111 -7.95 20.04 -5.54
N LYS A 112 -6.91 20.36 -6.30
CA LYS A 112 -7.00 20.67 -7.72
C LYS A 112 -6.87 19.40 -8.55
N ARG A 113 -7.41 19.41 -9.78
CA ARG A 113 -7.25 18.29 -10.69
C ARG A 113 -5.79 18.04 -11.00
N CYS A 114 -5.38 16.77 -10.91
CA CYS A 114 -4.03 16.37 -11.25
C CYS A 114 -3.79 16.56 -12.76
N LYS A 115 -2.54 16.81 -13.12
CA LYS A 115 -2.11 16.94 -14.51
C LYS A 115 -2.52 15.73 -15.35
N CYS A 116 -2.46 14.51 -14.80
CA CYS A 116 -2.85 13.29 -15.50
C CYS A 116 -4.34 13.28 -15.85
N PHE A 117 -5.21 13.85 -15.02
CA PHE A 117 -6.64 13.96 -15.28
C PHE A 117 -6.90 14.80 -16.52
N ASN A 118 -6.24 15.94 -16.65
CA ASN A 118 -6.38 16.81 -17.81
C ASN A 118 -5.83 16.15 -19.08
N GLN A 119 -4.74 15.39 -18.99
CA GLN A 119 -4.18 14.63 -20.08
C GLN A 119 -5.13 13.53 -20.55
N ASP A 120 -5.71 12.77 -19.62
CA ASP A 120 -6.65 11.71 -19.95
C ASP A 120 -7.94 12.26 -20.54
N ALA A 121 -8.45 13.38 -20.02
CA ALA A 121 -9.62 14.06 -20.57
C ALA A 121 -9.38 14.52 -22.00
N THR A 122 -8.23 15.11 -22.27
CA THR A 122 -7.84 15.54 -23.63
C THR A 122 -7.76 14.34 -24.58
N GLN A 123 -7.12 13.25 -24.14
CA GLN A 123 -6.99 12.04 -24.96
C GLN A 123 -8.36 11.43 -25.29
N ASN A 124 -9.27 11.38 -24.33
CA ASN A 124 -10.63 10.87 -24.56
C ASN A 124 -11.39 11.73 -25.57
N ILE A 125 -11.25 13.05 -25.50
CA ILE A 125 -11.86 13.96 -26.47
C ILE A 125 -11.30 13.71 -27.88
N LEU A 126 -9.99 13.57 -28.01
CA LEU A 126 -9.34 13.27 -29.29
C LEU A 126 -9.80 11.93 -29.86
N ASN A 127 -9.95 10.91 -29.02
CA ASN A 127 -10.43 9.60 -29.44
C ASN A 127 -11.88 9.66 -29.97
N GLU A 128 -12.76 10.40 -29.30
CA GLU A 128 -14.14 10.59 -29.74
C GLU A 128 -14.23 11.32 -31.09
N LEU A 129 -13.30 12.25 -31.34
CA LEU A 129 -13.22 12.98 -32.58
C LEU A 129 -12.53 12.20 -33.72
N GLY A 130 -11.99 11.03 -33.44
CA GLY A 130 -11.29 10.19 -34.40
C GLY A 130 -9.92 10.72 -34.81
N ILE A 131 -9.29 11.50 -33.94
CA ILE A 131 -7.97 12.10 -34.20
C ILE A 131 -6.86 11.28 -33.60
#